data_9e418c255de54a0443f252eaac253eaf
#
_entry.id   9e418c255de54a0443f252eaac253eaf
#
_cell.length_a   1.000
_cell.length_b   1.000
_cell.length_c   1.000
_cell.angle_alpha   90.00
_cell.angle_beta   90.00
_cell.angle_gamma   90.00
#
_symmetry.space_group_name_H-M   'P 1'
#
loop_
_entity.id
_entity.type
_entity.pdbx_description
1 polymer ?
#
loop_
_entity_poly.entity_id
_entity_poly.type
_entity_poly.pdbx_seq_one_letter_code
_entity_poly.pdbx_strand_id
1 'polypeptide(L)'
;MAALMFAISSKAADVKVQTISVGEVTVKCADKAWKIDVKVAEKGGREEISVEMTAPQALTPPQLSVEFSTPQLDAHHLWNSAKTCHTEIRPDWGKAYISSLAYEMPIYSFINTNNRNRLTIATSEAIRKVESQLGLREEGALLIGKLRFFVEPEAPLAHYKTTILLDKRDIFWADAVRESAQWITAQNGFVAYNIPEAAFSPLYSTWYQFHQQITDLDIEAECREAVKLGMGTIIVDDGWQTADNNRGYAYCGDWEVAPVRIKDMAAHVKRVQAMGMKYMLWYSVPFVGKYSKAYARFKDKMLYFRSNVGFGAVDPRYPEVREHIYSTYEKALREWNLDGFKLDFIDSFRFEGKDPAVAQNYAGRDIKSLPEAVNVLMKELTRRLQAIKPNILIEFRQRYVGPAIRQYGNMFRASDCPGDMQSNRGRIANLRLTSGTTAVHADMLEWNLNEKPEVVARHILSAMYGVVQYSAMLREIPESHLKVMKHWIAFSQEHRKALLHGAFRPYHPEAYFPVLEGESDKERIITVYQAGMAVNAGAADREVYLLNATGAEGLVVELQDKPRKVEYFDMYGNSVAGNKLAKGVQRVAVPVSGYVKLIY
;
A
#
# COMPACT_ATOMS: atom_id res chain seq x y z
N MET A 1 -31.58 -10.17 -55.65
CA MET A 1 -30.32 -10.69 -55.11
C MET A 1 -30.55 -10.91 -53.60
N ALA A 2 -30.74 -12.17 -53.21
CA ALA A 2 -30.99 -12.55 -51.82
C ALA A 2 -29.64 -12.86 -51.17
N ALA A 3 -29.32 -12.12 -50.11
CA ALA A 3 -28.14 -12.39 -49.30
C ALA A 3 -28.45 -13.50 -48.31
N LEU A 4 -27.76 -14.64 -48.44
CA LEU A 4 -27.77 -15.75 -47.50
C LEU A 4 -26.99 -15.36 -46.27
N MET A 5 -27.69 -15.12 -45.14
CA MET A 5 -27.05 -15.05 -43.80
C MET A 5 -26.81 -16.48 -43.31
N PHE A 6 -25.55 -16.90 -43.27
CA PHE A 6 -25.15 -18.08 -42.52
C PHE A 6 -25.10 -17.72 -41.01
N ALA A 7 -26.10 -18.18 -40.28
CA ALA A 7 -26.07 -18.19 -38.84
C ALA A 7 -25.14 -19.34 -38.38
N ILE A 8 -23.94 -19.01 -37.96
CA ILE A 8 -23.08 -19.96 -37.22
C ILE A 8 -23.62 -20.05 -35.80
N SER A 9 -24.47 -21.04 -35.58
CA SER A 9 -24.88 -21.45 -34.22
C SER A 9 -23.69 -22.14 -33.54
N SER A 10 -22.89 -21.40 -32.77
CA SER A 10 -22.02 -22.03 -31.81
C SER A 10 -22.88 -22.59 -30.67
N LYS A 11 -23.11 -23.89 -30.65
CA LYS A 11 -23.62 -24.60 -29.47
C LYS A 11 -22.62 -24.35 -28.36
N ALA A 12 -22.95 -23.43 -27.45
CA ALA A 12 -22.32 -23.38 -26.13
C ALA A 12 -22.55 -24.77 -25.51
N ALA A 13 -21.49 -25.52 -25.28
CA ALA A 13 -21.58 -26.77 -24.54
C ALA A 13 -22.22 -26.45 -23.18
N ASP A 14 -23.27 -27.17 -22.80
CA ASP A 14 -23.88 -27.08 -21.47
C ASP A 14 -22.81 -27.40 -20.43
N VAL A 15 -22.14 -26.38 -19.91
CA VAL A 15 -21.19 -26.51 -18.80
C VAL A 15 -22.00 -26.88 -17.57
N LYS A 16 -21.96 -28.16 -17.20
CA LYS A 16 -22.70 -28.68 -16.02
C LYS A 16 -22.04 -28.15 -14.74
N VAL A 17 -22.51 -27.01 -14.26
CA VAL A 17 -22.05 -26.38 -13.00
C VAL A 17 -22.44 -27.28 -11.82
N GLN A 18 -21.46 -27.60 -10.98
CA GLN A 18 -21.70 -28.21 -9.68
C GLN A 18 -22.01 -27.12 -8.67
N THR A 19 -23.10 -27.27 -7.91
CA THR A 19 -23.52 -26.32 -6.87
C THR A 19 -23.67 -27.06 -5.54
N ILE A 20 -23.04 -26.52 -4.51
CA ILE A 20 -23.13 -27.02 -3.12
C ILE A 20 -23.56 -25.85 -2.25
N SER A 21 -24.59 -26.03 -1.43
CA SER A 21 -25.05 -25.01 -0.47
C SER A 21 -24.94 -25.54 0.96
N VAL A 22 -24.40 -24.69 1.85
CA VAL A 22 -24.28 -24.93 3.29
C VAL A 22 -24.73 -23.66 4.01
N GLY A 23 -25.93 -23.69 4.61
CA GLY A 23 -26.57 -22.49 5.15
C GLY A 23 -26.78 -21.42 4.07
N GLU A 24 -26.36 -20.21 4.34
CA GLU A 24 -26.42 -19.05 3.42
C GLU A 24 -25.27 -19.02 2.39
N VAL A 25 -24.38 -20.02 2.40
CA VAL A 25 -23.22 -20.09 1.51
C VAL A 25 -23.51 -21.01 0.33
N THR A 26 -23.25 -20.55 -0.89
CA THR A 26 -23.36 -21.33 -2.12
C THR A 26 -22.02 -21.34 -2.85
N VAL A 27 -21.49 -22.53 -3.11
CA VAL A 27 -20.25 -22.74 -3.88
C VAL A 27 -20.62 -23.33 -5.23
N LYS A 28 -20.12 -22.71 -6.31
CA LYS A 28 -20.31 -23.16 -7.70
C LYS A 28 -18.98 -23.42 -8.36
N CYS A 29 -18.87 -24.60 -9.00
CA CYS A 29 -17.70 -25.01 -9.77
C CYS A 29 -18.14 -25.37 -11.19
N ALA A 30 -17.44 -24.86 -12.20
CA ALA A 30 -17.81 -25.01 -13.60
C ALA A 30 -17.43 -26.37 -14.23
N ASP A 31 -16.90 -27.32 -13.44
CA ASP A 31 -16.49 -28.65 -13.93
C ASP A 31 -16.77 -29.74 -12.88
N LYS A 32 -17.39 -30.82 -13.31
CA LYS A 32 -17.69 -32.01 -12.46
C LYS A 32 -16.51 -32.96 -12.27
N ALA A 33 -15.44 -32.80 -13.02
CA ALA A 33 -14.22 -33.58 -12.81
C ALA A 33 -13.54 -33.28 -11.45
N TRP A 34 -13.91 -32.15 -10.84
CA TRP A 34 -13.43 -31.71 -9.54
C TRP A 34 -14.42 -32.09 -8.44
N LYS A 35 -13.93 -32.75 -7.41
CA LYS A 35 -14.66 -32.95 -6.17
C LYS A 35 -14.52 -31.70 -5.31
N ILE A 36 -15.64 -31.17 -4.82
CA ILE A 36 -15.69 -29.98 -3.95
C ILE A 36 -16.14 -30.43 -2.55
N ASP A 37 -15.37 -30.04 -1.55
CA ASP A 37 -15.75 -30.16 -0.13
C ASP A 37 -15.88 -28.75 0.47
N VAL A 38 -16.99 -28.50 1.17
CA VAL A 38 -17.29 -27.21 1.79
C VAL A 38 -17.56 -27.43 3.26
N LYS A 39 -16.84 -26.71 4.11
CA LYS A 39 -17.03 -26.71 5.56
C LYS A 39 -17.23 -25.29 6.05
N VAL A 40 -18.24 -25.10 6.87
CA VAL A 40 -18.51 -23.83 7.54
C VAL A 40 -18.33 -24.03 9.03
N ALA A 41 -17.51 -23.20 9.65
CA ALA A 41 -17.27 -23.21 11.08
C ALA A 41 -17.49 -21.81 11.64
N GLU A 42 -18.27 -21.72 12.71
CA GLU A 42 -18.50 -20.44 13.40
C GLU A 42 -17.89 -20.50 14.80
N LYS A 43 -17.18 -19.41 15.16
CA LYS A 43 -16.63 -19.23 16.50
C LYS A 43 -16.57 -17.75 16.88
N GLY A 44 -17.34 -17.39 17.90
CA GLY A 44 -17.25 -16.04 18.52
C GLY A 44 -17.57 -14.90 17.57
N GLY A 45 -18.58 -15.05 16.70
CA GLY A 45 -18.97 -14.05 15.70
C GLY A 45 -18.09 -14.00 14.45
N ARG A 46 -17.18 -14.97 14.29
CA ARG A 46 -16.41 -15.23 13.07
C ARG A 46 -16.87 -16.52 12.42
N GLU A 47 -17.10 -16.48 11.14
CA GLU A 47 -17.47 -17.62 10.32
C GLU A 47 -16.37 -17.88 9.29
N GLU A 48 -15.83 -19.10 9.26
CA GLU A 48 -14.84 -19.54 8.29
C GLU A 48 -15.45 -20.55 7.32
N ILE A 49 -15.43 -20.21 6.03
CA ILE A 49 -15.94 -21.05 4.94
C ILE A 49 -14.72 -21.66 4.25
N SER A 50 -14.39 -22.90 4.54
CA SER A 50 -13.31 -23.63 3.89
C SER A 50 -13.83 -24.33 2.65
N VAL A 51 -13.22 -24.08 1.50
CA VAL A 51 -13.54 -24.73 0.21
C VAL A 51 -12.29 -25.47 -0.26
N GLU A 52 -12.44 -26.76 -0.49
CA GLU A 52 -11.37 -27.65 -0.98
C GLU A 52 -11.80 -28.30 -2.29
N MET A 53 -10.96 -28.21 -3.30
CA MET A 53 -11.15 -28.77 -4.62
C MET A 53 -10.10 -29.86 -4.86
N THR A 54 -10.50 -31.05 -5.28
CA THR A 54 -9.61 -32.15 -5.61
C THR A 54 -9.97 -32.76 -6.96
N ALA A 55 -8.96 -33.10 -7.75
CA ALA A 55 -9.09 -33.84 -8.99
C ALA A 55 -8.21 -35.11 -8.95
N PRO A 56 -8.57 -36.19 -9.69
CA PRO A 56 -7.80 -37.44 -9.68
C PRO A 56 -6.39 -37.29 -10.26
N GLN A 57 -6.15 -36.28 -11.03
CA GLN A 57 -4.85 -35.87 -11.61
C GLN A 57 -4.80 -34.37 -11.79
N ALA A 58 -3.61 -33.84 -12.14
CA ALA A 58 -3.47 -32.40 -12.41
C ALA A 58 -4.30 -32.00 -13.65
N LEU A 59 -5.30 -31.15 -13.45
CA LEU A 59 -6.17 -30.58 -14.47
C LEU A 59 -6.14 -29.05 -14.38
N THR A 60 -6.41 -28.38 -15.50
CA THR A 60 -6.64 -26.93 -15.49
C THR A 60 -7.83 -26.63 -14.58
N PRO A 61 -7.66 -25.81 -13.52
CA PRO A 61 -8.77 -25.55 -12.61
C PRO A 61 -9.88 -24.75 -13.29
N PRO A 62 -11.14 -25.13 -13.11
CA PRO A 62 -12.28 -24.36 -13.58
C PRO A 62 -12.50 -23.15 -12.69
N GLN A 63 -13.30 -22.20 -13.17
CA GLN A 63 -13.73 -21.10 -12.31
C GLN A 63 -14.51 -21.64 -11.11
N LEU A 64 -14.12 -21.17 -9.93
CA LEU A 64 -14.81 -21.41 -8.67
C LEU A 64 -15.42 -20.10 -8.19
N SER A 65 -16.71 -20.13 -7.76
CA SER A 65 -17.30 -18.99 -7.07
C SER A 65 -17.86 -19.40 -5.70
N VAL A 66 -17.69 -18.51 -4.72
CA VAL A 66 -18.29 -18.63 -3.39
C VAL A 66 -19.20 -17.42 -3.20
N GLU A 67 -20.47 -17.69 -2.97
CA GLU A 67 -21.53 -16.68 -2.81
C GLU A 67 -22.11 -16.80 -1.41
N PHE A 68 -22.37 -15.68 -0.76
CA PHE A 68 -23.03 -15.60 0.54
C PHE A 68 -23.88 -14.34 0.64
N SER A 69 -24.84 -14.36 1.54
CA SER A 69 -25.67 -13.21 1.86
C SER A 69 -25.82 -13.05 3.37
N THR A 70 -26.03 -11.81 3.80
CA THR A 70 -26.34 -11.47 5.19
C THR A 70 -27.20 -10.21 5.24
N PRO A 71 -28.14 -10.07 6.20
CA PRO A 71 -28.94 -8.87 6.33
C PRO A 71 -28.05 -7.61 6.48
N GLN A 72 -28.43 -6.51 5.83
CA GLN A 72 -27.83 -5.22 6.06
C GLN A 72 -28.33 -4.66 7.39
N LEU A 73 -27.55 -4.85 8.47
CA LEU A 73 -27.88 -4.35 9.79
C LEU A 73 -26.92 -3.21 10.14
N ASP A 74 -27.40 -1.95 10.06
CA ASP A 74 -26.64 -0.75 10.42
C ASP A 74 -25.27 -0.65 9.71
N ALA A 75 -25.17 -1.17 8.47
CA ALA A 75 -23.98 -1.02 7.62
C ALA A 75 -24.20 0.11 6.62
N HIS A 76 -23.31 1.10 6.60
CA HIS A 76 -23.46 2.32 5.81
C HIS A 76 -22.29 2.56 4.84
N HIS A 77 -21.13 2.02 5.13
CA HIS A 77 -19.91 2.24 4.37
C HIS A 77 -19.22 0.92 4.05
N LEU A 78 -18.54 0.86 2.90
CA LEU A 78 -17.68 -0.25 2.52
C LEU A 78 -16.24 0.25 2.36
N TRP A 79 -15.36 -0.14 3.28
CA TRP A 79 -13.93 0.08 3.19
C TRP A 79 -13.24 -1.03 2.39
N ASN A 80 -12.23 -0.68 1.62
CA ASN A 80 -11.20 -1.57 1.06
C ASN A 80 -9.91 -0.77 0.80
N SER A 81 -8.79 -1.46 0.59
CA SER A 81 -7.46 -0.86 0.44
C SER A 81 -7.31 0.08 -0.76
N ALA A 82 -8.12 -0.09 -1.81
CA ALA A 82 -8.05 0.72 -3.03
C ALA A 82 -8.74 2.08 -2.88
N LYS A 83 -9.61 2.24 -1.88
CA LYS A 83 -10.41 3.46 -1.69
C LYS A 83 -9.75 4.40 -0.70
N THR A 84 -9.66 5.68 -1.05
CA THR A 84 -9.19 6.72 -0.14
C THR A 84 -10.33 7.30 0.70
N CYS A 85 -11.52 7.47 0.12
CA CYS A 85 -12.70 8.03 0.80
C CYS A 85 -14.04 7.49 0.28
N HIS A 86 -14.20 7.22 -0.99
CA HIS A 86 -15.47 6.78 -1.57
C HIS A 86 -15.90 5.42 -1.03
N THR A 87 -16.50 5.44 0.16
CA THR A 87 -16.86 4.25 0.92
C THR A 87 -18.33 3.82 0.74
N GLU A 88 -19.05 4.40 -0.24
CA GLU A 88 -20.43 4.01 -0.51
C GLU A 88 -20.58 2.51 -0.78
N ILE A 89 -21.63 1.91 -0.25
CA ILE A 89 -22.04 0.54 -0.58
C ILE A 89 -22.73 0.58 -1.96
N ARG A 90 -22.17 -0.11 -2.93
CA ARG A 90 -22.72 -0.20 -4.29
C ARG A 90 -23.79 -1.26 -4.38
N PRO A 91 -24.66 -1.24 -5.42
CA PRO A 91 -25.50 -2.38 -5.74
C PRO A 91 -24.70 -3.68 -5.97
N ASP A 92 -25.29 -4.84 -5.72
CA ASP A 92 -24.64 -6.15 -5.84
C ASP A 92 -24.21 -6.51 -7.28
N TRP A 93 -24.80 -5.86 -8.28
CA TRP A 93 -24.42 -5.95 -9.69
C TRP A 93 -23.29 -4.98 -10.11
N GLY A 94 -22.77 -4.19 -9.18
CA GLY A 94 -21.66 -3.25 -9.44
C GLY A 94 -20.36 -3.95 -9.87
N LYS A 95 -19.39 -3.16 -10.32
CA LYS A 95 -18.09 -3.69 -10.76
C LYS A 95 -17.35 -4.38 -9.60
N ALA A 96 -16.81 -5.57 -9.86
CA ALA A 96 -16.04 -6.33 -8.89
C ALA A 96 -14.72 -5.61 -8.53
N TYR A 97 -14.30 -5.77 -7.28
CA TYR A 97 -12.95 -5.47 -6.81
C TYR A 97 -12.00 -6.59 -7.22
N ILE A 98 -10.74 -6.25 -7.45
CA ILE A 98 -9.70 -7.20 -7.85
C ILE A 98 -8.59 -7.15 -6.82
N SER A 99 -8.07 -8.32 -6.47
CA SER A 99 -6.88 -8.47 -5.64
C SER A 99 -5.98 -9.59 -6.15
N SER A 100 -4.68 -9.47 -5.90
CA SER A 100 -3.65 -10.49 -6.16
C SER A 100 -2.39 -10.14 -5.37
N LEU A 101 -1.33 -10.96 -5.48
CA LEU A 101 -0.01 -10.65 -4.88
C LEU A 101 0.46 -9.22 -5.20
N ALA A 102 0.33 -8.81 -6.47
CA ALA A 102 0.85 -7.54 -6.97
C ALA A 102 -0.23 -6.45 -7.11
N TYR A 103 -1.41 -6.63 -6.53
CA TYR A 103 -2.50 -5.68 -6.70
C TYR A 103 -3.51 -5.78 -5.55
N GLU A 104 -3.60 -4.74 -4.72
CA GLU A 104 -4.53 -4.63 -3.59
C GLU A 104 -4.49 -5.84 -2.63
N MET A 105 -5.54 -6.07 -1.90
CA MET A 105 -5.70 -7.23 -1.02
C MET A 105 -7.18 -7.62 -0.88
N PRO A 106 -7.47 -8.89 -0.60
CA PRO A 106 -8.84 -9.38 -0.52
C PRO A 106 -9.43 -9.18 0.90
N ILE A 107 -9.48 -7.92 1.35
CA ILE A 107 -10.10 -7.53 2.64
C ILE A 107 -11.08 -6.40 2.39
N TYR A 108 -12.30 -6.56 2.88
CA TYR A 108 -13.42 -5.65 2.69
C TYR A 108 -14.19 -5.52 4.00
N SER A 109 -14.50 -4.30 4.46
CA SER A 109 -15.20 -4.09 5.72
C SER A 109 -16.43 -3.21 5.54
N PHE A 110 -17.60 -3.75 5.85
CA PHE A 110 -18.85 -3.00 5.99
C PHE A 110 -18.92 -2.44 7.41
N ILE A 111 -19.06 -1.15 7.52
CA ILE A 111 -18.96 -0.39 8.76
C ILE A 111 -20.14 0.57 8.93
N ASN A 112 -20.43 0.94 10.18
CA ASN A 112 -21.41 1.96 10.48
C ASN A 112 -20.77 3.34 10.77
N THR A 113 -21.60 4.36 10.93
CA THR A 113 -21.19 5.73 11.23
C THR A 113 -20.49 5.90 12.60
N ASN A 114 -20.63 4.92 13.50
CA ASN A 114 -19.98 4.91 14.82
C ASN A 114 -18.63 4.17 14.83
N ASN A 115 -18.03 3.97 13.65
CA ASN A 115 -16.76 3.24 13.51
C ASN A 115 -16.82 1.79 14.02
N ARG A 116 -18.00 1.14 13.92
CA ARG A 116 -18.17 -0.25 14.33
C ARG A 116 -18.19 -1.15 13.10
N ASN A 117 -17.49 -2.28 13.17
CA ASN A 117 -17.59 -3.36 12.20
C ASN A 117 -19.01 -3.94 12.18
N ARG A 118 -19.53 -4.21 10.98
CA ARG A 118 -20.78 -4.96 10.79
C ARG A 118 -20.53 -6.27 10.04
N LEU A 119 -19.60 -6.25 9.11
CA LEU A 119 -19.12 -7.44 8.41
C LEU A 119 -17.76 -7.14 7.79
N THR A 120 -16.73 -7.83 8.21
CA THR A 120 -15.46 -7.84 7.48
C THR A 120 -15.29 -9.17 6.75
N ILE A 121 -14.94 -9.09 5.47
CA ILE A 121 -14.77 -10.23 4.56
C ILE A 121 -13.31 -10.30 4.18
N ALA A 122 -12.72 -11.49 4.27
CA ALA A 122 -11.38 -11.76 3.77
C ALA A 122 -11.29 -13.15 3.12
N THR A 123 -10.31 -13.36 2.23
CA THR A 123 -9.99 -14.72 1.77
C THR A 123 -8.51 -15.01 1.93
N SER A 124 -8.17 -16.28 2.19
CA SER A 124 -6.79 -16.74 2.30
C SER A 124 -6.05 -16.75 0.95
N GLU A 125 -6.75 -16.73 -0.20
CA GLU A 125 -6.09 -16.59 -1.50
C GLU A 125 -5.55 -15.16 -1.67
N ALA A 126 -4.25 -15.00 -1.58
CA ALA A 126 -3.57 -13.72 -1.63
C ALA A 126 -2.48 -13.64 -2.72
N ILE A 127 -2.31 -14.71 -3.50
CA ILE A 127 -1.33 -14.80 -4.58
C ILE A 127 -2.02 -14.68 -5.94
N ARG A 128 -3.00 -15.57 -6.20
CA ARG A 128 -3.76 -15.57 -7.45
C ARG A 128 -4.79 -14.46 -7.48
N LYS A 129 -5.21 -14.10 -8.67
CA LYS A 129 -6.25 -13.10 -8.86
C LYS A 129 -7.60 -13.59 -8.32
N VAL A 130 -8.17 -12.77 -7.44
CA VAL A 130 -9.53 -12.93 -6.93
C VAL A 130 -10.38 -11.74 -7.40
N GLU A 131 -11.56 -12.03 -7.92
CA GLU A 131 -12.58 -11.02 -8.18
C GLU A 131 -13.65 -11.09 -7.08
N SER A 132 -13.86 -9.98 -6.39
CA SER A 132 -14.80 -9.85 -5.27
C SER A 132 -15.91 -8.87 -5.66
N GLN A 133 -17.08 -9.38 -5.97
CA GLN A 133 -18.28 -8.59 -6.20
C GLN A 133 -19.05 -8.48 -4.89
N LEU A 134 -19.12 -7.27 -4.37
CA LEU A 134 -19.69 -6.96 -3.07
C LEU A 134 -20.66 -5.79 -3.20
N GLY A 135 -21.82 -5.90 -2.59
CA GLY A 135 -22.79 -4.83 -2.66
C GLY A 135 -24.10 -5.15 -1.94
N LEU A 136 -25.04 -4.25 -2.09
CA LEU A 136 -26.37 -4.35 -1.54
C LEU A 136 -27.35 -4.86 -2.59
N ARG A 137 -28.09 -5.92 -2.25
CA ARG A 137 -29.28 -6.36 -2.98
C ARG A 137 -30.49 -5.62 -2.42
N GLU A 138 -31.22 -4.98 -3.31
CA GLU A 138 -32.39 -4.17 -2.96
C GLU A 138 -33.49 -5.03 -2.36
N GLU A 139 -33.75 -6.21 -2.95
CA GLU A 139 -34.72 -7.16 -2.45
C GLU A 139 -34.25 -7.76 -1.12
N GLY A 140 -34.89 -7.35 -0.05
CA GLY A 140 -34.65 -7.84 1.30
C GLY A 140 -33.49 -7.10 2.03
N ALA A 141 -32.92 -6.06 1.45
CA ALA A 141 -31.78 -5.30 2.02
C ALA A 141 -30.66 -6.24 2.50
N LEU A 142 -30.11 -7.02 1.56
CA LEU A 142 -29.09 -8.02 1.83
C LEU A 142 -27.73 -7.54 1.36
N LEU A 143 -26.71 -7.65 2.19
CA LEU A 143 -25.31 -7.57 1.76
C LEU A 143 -24.96 -8.89 1.05
N ILE A 144 -24.55 -8.78 -0.20
CA ILE A 144 -24.18 -9.92 -1.04
C ILE A 144 -22.67 -9.92 -1.24
N GLY A 145 -22.04 -11.06 -1.06
CA GLY A 145 -20.66 -11.31 -1.42
C GLY A 145 -20.56 -12.45 -2.43
N LYS A 146 -19.80 -12.23 -3.51
CA LYS A 146 -19.45 -13.23 -4.50
C LYS A 146 -17.97 -13.13 -4.83
N LEU A 147 -17.21 -14.11 -4.38
CA LEU A 147 -15.79 -14.23 -4.67
C LEU A 147 -15.57 -15.24 -5.80
N ARG A 148 -14.80 -14.84 -6.82
CA ARG A 148 -14.48 -15.70 -7.95
C ARG A 148 -12.97 -15.96 -7.98
N PHE A 149 -12.62 -17.23 -8.07
CA PHE A 149 -11.25 -17.74 -8.14
C PHE A 149 -11.00 -18.35 -9.52
N PHE A 150 -9.75 -18.45 -9.95
CA PHE A 150 -9.34 -18.93 -11.28
C PHE A 150 -10.01 -18.16 -12.41
N VAL A 151 -10.03 -16.84 -12.29
CA VAL A 151 -10.58 -15.91 -13.30
C VAL A 151 -9.59 -15.64 -14.45
N GLU A 152 -8.38 -16.11 -14.32
CA GLU A 152 -7.31 -16.11 -15.34
C GLU A 152 -6.80 -17.53 -15.57
N PRO A 153 -6.17 -17.82 -16.74
CA PRO A 153 -5.55 -19.11 -16.99
C PRO A 153 -4.55 -19.49 -15.90
N GLU A 154 -4.63 -20.73 -15.43
CA GLU A 154 -3.78 -21.26 -14.37
C GLU A 154 -3.12 -22.56 -14.80
N ALA A 155 -2.00 -22.92 -14.18
CA ALA A 155 -1.34 -24.21 -14.38
C ALA A 155 -2.24 -25.36 -13.93
N PRO A 156 -2.14 -26.56 -14.57
CA PRO A 156 -2.83 -27.73 -14.05
C PRO A 156 -2.42 -28.04 -12.61
N LEU A 157 -3.40 -28.31 -11.77
CA LEU A 157 -3.24 -28.70 -10.37
C LEU A 157 -4.24 -29.81 -10.02
N ALA A 158 -3.93 -30.62 -9.01
CA ALA A 158 -4.81 -31.70 -8.54
C ALA A 158 -5.54 -31.34 -7.23
N HIS A 159 -5.09 -30.28 -6.57
CA HIS A 159 -5.63 -29.85 -5.28
C HIS A 159 -5.56 -28.33 -5.16
N TYR A 160 -6.65 -27.74 -4.64
CA TYR A 160 -6.71 -26.34 -4.26
C TYR A 160 -7.56 -26.18 -2.99
N LYS A 161 -7.14 -25.30 -2.11
CA LYS A 161 -7.86 -24.96 -0.90
C LYS A 161 -7.84 -23.47 -0.66
N THR A 162 -8.97 -22.92 -0.32
CA THR A 162 -9.08 -21.53 0.15
C THR A 162 -10.09 -21.44 1.30
N THR A 163 -9.93 -20.46 2.16
CA THR A 163 -10.86 -20.17 3.25
C THR A 163 -11.32 -18.73 3.13
N ILE A 164 -12.60 -18.49 3.32
CA ILE A 164 -13.20 -17.17 3.38
C ILE A 164 -13.56 -16.91 4.85
N LEU A 165 -13.16 -15.74 5.36
CA LEU A 165 -13.52 -15.24 6.68
C LEU A 165 -14.65 -14.24 6.57
N LEU A 166 -15.72 -14.42 7.36
CA LEU A 166 -16.78 -13.45 7.60
C LEU A 166 -16.74 -13.07 9.07
N ASP A 167 -16.26 -11.86 9.39
CA ASP A 167 -16.18 -11.36 10.77
C ASP A 167 -17.34 -10.42 11.05
N LYS A 168 -18.32 -10.90 11.82
CA LYS A 168 -19.57 -10.21 12.18
C LYS A 168 -19.52 -9.59 13.59
N ARG A 169 -18.36 -9.56 14.25
CA ARG A 169 -18.22 -9.01 15.61
C ARG A 169 -18.48 -7.51 15.64
N ASP A 170 -19.20 -7.05 16.63
CA ASP A 170 -19.40 -5.62 16.89
C ASP A 170 -18.19 -5.03 17.66
N ILE A 171 -17.09 -4.78 16.92
CA ILE A 171 -15.83 -4.22 17.43
C ILE A 171 -15.49 -2.95 16.64
N PHE A 172 -14.44 -2.24 17.03
CA PHE A 172 -13.92 -1.14 16.24
C PHE A 172 -13.47 -1.66 14.85
N TRP A 173 -13.94 -1.02 13.79
CA TRP A 173 -13.80 -1.54 12.42
C TRP A 173 -12.34 -1.81 12.00
N ALA A 174 -11.41 -0.93 12.42
CA ALA A 174 -10.01 -1.06 12.07
C ALA A 174 -9.34 -2.28 12.73
N ASP A 175 -9.84 -2.72 13.88
CA ASP A 175 -9.38 -3.94 14.53
C ASP A 175 -9.81 -5.17 13.73
N ALA A 176 -11.05 -5.21 13.22
CA ALA A 176 -11.52 -6.29 12.35
C ALA A 176 -10.67 -6.39 11.06
N VAL A 177 -10.33 -5.27 10.44
CA VAL A 177 -9.46 -5.23 9.25
C VAL A 177 -8.04 -5.72 9.56
N ARG A 178 -7.45 -5.23 10.66
CA ARG A 178 -6.11 -5.61 11.11
C ARG A 178 -6.01 -7.10 11.41
N GLU A 179 -6.98 -7.62 12.15
CA GLU A 179 -7.04 -9.04 12.50
C GLU A 179 -7.28 -9.92 11.26
N SER A 180 -8.04 -9.45 10.26
CA SER A 180 -8.20 -10.15 8.98
C SER A 180 -6.88 -10.23 8.20
N ALA A 181 -6.05 -9.18 8.20
CA ALA A 181 -4.72 -9.22 7.58
C ALA A 181 -3.78 -10.19 8.32
N GLN A 182 -3.83 -10.23 9.64
CA GLN A 182 -3.10 -11.20 10.47
C GLN A 182 -3.57 -12.63 10.19
N TRP A 183 -4.88 -12.83 10.04
CA TRP A 183 -5.48 -14.12 9.72
C TRP A 183 -5.01 -14.62 8.33
N ILE A 184 -4.99 -13.78 7.27
CA ILE A 184 -4.43 -14.14 5.96
C ILE A 184 -2.96 -14.55 6.11
N THR A 185 -2.18 -13.79 6.87
CA THR A 185 -0.77 -14.09 7.15
C THR A 185 -0.60 -15.48 7.78
N ALA A 186 -1.40 -15.79 8.80
CA ALA A 186 -1.36 -17.07 9.52
C ALA A 186 -1.82 -18.25 8.63
N GLN A 187 -2.90 -18.07 7.86
CA GLN A 187 -3.43 -19.11 6.95
C GLN A 187 -2.40 -19.56 5.91
N ASN A 188 -1.52 -18.66 5.48
CA ASN A 188 -0.52 -18.93 4.45
C ASN A 188 0.90 -19.15 5.00
N GLY A 189 1.14 -18.93 6.29
CA GLY A 189 2.48 -18.98 6.87
C GLY A 189 3.42 -17.89 6.33
N PHE A 190 2.88 -16.75 5.93
CA PHE A 190 3.70 -15.64 5.41
C PHE A 190 4.57 -15.04 6.52
N VAL A 191 5.83 -14.78 6.19
CA VAL A 191 6.80 -14.16 7.09
C VAL A 191 7.18 -12.80 6.51
N ALA A 192 6.98 -11.74 7.30
CA ALA A 192 7.36 -10.40 6.88
C ALA A 192 8.88 -10.31 6.61
N TYR A 193 9.26 -9.53 5.61
CA TYR A 193 10.67 -9.26 5.31
C TYR A 193 11.36 -8.59 6.51
N ASN A 194 12.68 -8.76 6.63
CA ASN A 194 13.47 -8.07 7.67
C ASN A 194 13.33 -6.56 7.55
N ILE A 195 13.05 -5.88 8.67
CA ILE A 195 12.80 -4.44 8.71
C ILE A 195 13.93 -3.76 9.49
N PRO A 196 14.92 -3.20 8.80
CA PRO A 196 15.98 -2.42 9.45
C PRO A 196 15.43 -1.14 10.07
N GLU A 197 16.07 -0.67 11.13
CA GLU A 197 15.74 0.59 11.81
C GLU A 197 15.71 1.79 10.84
N ALA A 198 16.61 1.79 9.85
CA ALA A 198 16.66 2.82 8.81
C ALA A 198 15.36 2.95 7.98
N ALA A 199 14.52 1.90 7.93
CA ALA A 199 13.22 1.96 7.26
C ALA A 199 12.25 2.94 7.94
N PHE A 200 12.50 3.34 9.18
CA PHE A 200 11.68 4.28 9.94
C PHE A 200 12.28 5.69 10.03
N SER A 201 13.35 5.96 9.30
CA SER A 201 13.97 7.30 9.26
C SER A 201 13.30 8.19 8.20
N PRO A 202 13.00 9.46 8.51
CA PRO A 202 12.57 10.43 7.51
C PRO A 202 13.54 10.46 6.33
N LEU A 203 13.02 10.63 5.13
CA LEU A 203 13.85 10.54 3.94
C LEU A 203 13.56 11.63 2.92
N TYR A 204 14.53 11.84 2.03
CA TYR A 204 14.43 12.68 0.85
C TYR A 204 14.21 11.83 -0.40
N SER A 205 13.33 12.25 -1.30
CA SER A 205 13.12 11.62 -2.62
C SER A 205 13.25 12.67 -3.72
N THR A 206 13.89 12.32 -4.82
CA THR A 206 14.13 13.28 -5.90
C THR A 206 12.94 13.48 -6.83
N TRP A 207 11.88 12.63 -6.77
CA TRP A 207 10.90 12.51 -7.85
C TRP A 207 10.12 13.81 -8.13
N TYR A 208 9.44 14.39 -7.16
CA TYR A 208 8.58 15.54 -7.46
C TYR A 208 9.38 16.79 -7.81
N GLN A 209 10.51 17.00 -7.17
CA GLN A 209 11.32 18.21 -7.40
C GLN A 209 12.10 18.15 -8.70
N PHE A 210 12.69 17.01 -9.03
CA PHE A 210 13.61 16.93 -10.17
C PHE A 210 13.04 16.13 -11.35
N HIS A 211 12.10 15.23 -11.12
CA HIS A 211 11.73 14.20 -12.10
C HIS A 211 12.99 13.55 -12.68
N GLN A 212 13.11 13.49 -14.01
CA GLN A 212 14.30 12.94 -14.70
C GLN A 212 15.44 13.94 -14.91
N GLN A 213 15.41 15.13 -14.29
CA GLN A 213 16.43 16.18 -14.48
C GLN A 213 17.44 16.24 -13.33
N ILE A 214 17.81 15.11 -12.77
CA ILE A 214 18.76 14.99 -11.67
C ILE A 214 20.21 15.06 -12.17
N THR A 215 21.11 15.55 -11.31
CA THR A 215 22.57 15.41 -11.44
C THR A 215 23.17 14.97 -10.11
N ASP A 216 24.38 14.37 -10.15
CA ASP A 216 25.12 14.02 -8.93
C ASP A 216 25.35 15.23 -8.02
N LEU A 217 25.62 16.41 -8.59
CA LEU A 217 25.83 17.65 -7.83
C LEU A 217 24.56 18.13 -7.12
N ASP A 218 23.41 18.09 -7.80
CA ASP A 218 22.12 18.46 -7.20
C ASP A 218 21.74 17.53 -6.07
N ILE A 219 21.86 16.21 -6.29
CA ILE A 219 21.57 15.19 -5.29
C ILE A 219 22.43 15.40 -4.04
N GLU A 220 23.76 15.59 -4.21
CA GLU A 220 24.67 15.80 -3.09
C GLU A 220 24.39 17.11 -2.35
N ALA A 221 23.96 18.16 -3.07
CA ALA A 221 23.59 19.42 -2.45
C ALA A 221 22.32 19.29 -1.60
N GLU A 222 21.28 18.61 -2.09
CA GLU A 222 20.07 18.33 -1.31
C GLU A 222 20.37 17.40 -0.10
N CYS A 223 21.24 16.41 -0.25
CA CYS A 223 21.66 15.53 0.85
C CYS A 223 22.32 16.32 2.00
N ARG A 224 23.15 17.33 1.69
CA ARG A 224 23.74 18.18 2.73
C ARG A 224 22.70 18.94 3.56
N GLU A 225 21.62 19.41 2.94
CA GLU A 225 20.52 20.07 3.65
C GLU A 225 19.63 19.07 4.39
N ALA A 226 19.34 17.93 3.77
CA ALA A 226 18.54 16.86 4.37
C ALA A 226 19.13 16.33 5.68
N VAL A 227 20.44 16.12 5.73
CA VAL A 227 21.15 15.70 6.96
C VAL A 227 21.00 16.73 8.09
N LYS A 228 21.06 18.02 7.81
CA LYS A 228 20.86 19.08 8.82
C LYS A 228 19.46 19.06 9.44
N LEU A 229 18.49 18.54 8.69
CA LEU A 229 17.11 18.38 9.13
C LEU A 229 16.85 17.04 9.84
N GLY A 230 17.82 16.12 9.86
CA GLY A 230 17.68 14.81 10.51
C GLY A 230 17.15 13.71 9.60
N MET A 231 17.21 13.88 8.27
CA MET A 231 16.84 12.82 7.32
C MET A 231 18.00 11.83 7.17
N GLY A 232 17.70 10.53 7.19
CA GLY A 232 18.69 9.45 7.19
C GLY A 232 18.83 8.67 5.88
N THR A 233 17.95 8.92 4.90
CA THR A 233 17.92 8.15 3.66
C THR A 233 17.58 9.06 2.48
N ILE A 234 18.14 8.76 1.30
CA ILE A 234 17.71 9.33 0.03
C ILE A 234 17.22 8.23 -0.91
N ILE A 235 16.14 8.51 -1.63
CA ILE A 235 15.70 7.73 -2.81
C ILE A 235 15.97 8.58 -4.04
N VAL A 236 16.92 8.14 -4.87
CA VAL A 236 17.12 8.70 -6.21
C VAL A 236 16.17 7.97 -7.15
N ASP A 237 15.16 8.71 -7.59
CA ASP A 237 14.05 8.20 -8.39
C ASP A 237 14.40 8.11 -9.88
N ASP A 238 13.41 7.91 -10.76
CA ASP A 238 13.58 7.81 -12.22
C ASP A 238 14.40 8.99 -12.80
N GLY A 239 15.29 8.70 -13.76
CA GLY A 239 16.09 9.69 -14.47
C GLY A 239 17.61 9.43 -14.43
N TRP A 240 18.11 8.63 -13.50
CA TRP A 240 19.54 8.33 -13.40
C TRP A 240 20.07 7.50 -14.59
N GLN A 241 19.19 6.70 -15.23
CA GLN A 241 19.47 5.76 -16.31
C GLN A 241 19.26 6.37 -17.73
N THR A 242 18.81 7.62 -17.83
CA THR A 242 18.46 8.20 -19.12
C THR A 242 18.74 9.69 -19.22
N ALA A 243 19.09 10.14 -20.43
CA ALA A 243 19.14 11.58 -20.76
C ALA A 243 17.77 12.11 -21.26
N ASP A 244 16.78 11.23 -21.46
CA ASP A 244 15.43 11.59 -21.90
C ASP A 244 14.61 12.20 -20.76
N ASN A 245 14.15 13.43 -20.94
CA ASN A 245 13.36 14.16 -19.93
C ASN A 245 11.85 14.12 -20.21
N ASN A 246 11.37 13.16 -21.00
CA ASN A 246 9.95 13.07 -21.40
C ASN A 246 9.07 12.28 -20.40
N ARG A 247 9.60 11.94 -19.24
CA ARG A 247 8.90 11.14 -18.21
C ARG A 247 8.42 9.79 -18.70
N GLY A 248 9.02 9.25 -19.76
CA GLY A 248 8.65 7.97 -20.36
C GLY A 248 9.62 6.86 -19.96
N TYR A 249 9.24 5.62 -20.27
CA TYR A 249 10.01 4.41 -19.92
C TYR A 249 10.63 3.73 -21.15
N ALA A 250 10.75 4.44 -22.27
CA ALA A 250 11.28 3.90 -23.52
C ALA A 250 12.76 3.51 -23.48
N TYR A 251 13.47 3.93 -22.46
CA TYR A 251 14.90 3.62 -22.19
C TYR A 251 15.11 2.65 -21.04
N CYS A 252 14.05 2.17 -20.36
CA CYS A 252 14.17 1.17 -19.29
C CYS A 252 14.64 -0.18 -19.82
N GLY A 253 15.33 -0.97 -18.99
CA GLY A 253 15.69 -2.36 -19.28
C GLY A 253 17.18 -2.68 -19.19
N ASP A 254 18.07 -1.78 -19.66
CA ASP A 254 19.52 -1.97 -19.57
C ASP A 254 20.06 -1.55 -18.21
N TRP A 255 19.46 -0.54 -17.61
CA TRP A 255 19.79 -0.03 -16.29
C TRP A 255 21.27 0.39 -16.18
N GLU A 256 21.78 1.00 -17.24
CA GLU A 256 23.09 1.63 -17.29
C GLU A 256 22.99 3.09 -16.84
N VAL A 257 23.98 3.58 -16.10
CA VAL A 257 24.02 4.99 -15.65
C VAL A 257 24.17 5.92 -16.85
N ALA A 258 23.35 6.96 -16.93
CA ALA A 258 23.53 8.01 -17.91
C ALA A 258 24.64 8.98 -17.44
N PRO A 259 25.81 9.06 -18.14
CA PRO A 259 26.95 9.85 -17.63
C PRO A 259 26.69 11.35 -17.52
N VAL A 260 25.69 11.85 -18.29
CA VAL A 260 25.24 13.25 -18.20
C VAL A 260 24.48 13.52 -16.89
N ARG A 261 23.98 12.49 -16.22
CA ARG A 261 23.28 12.56 -14.94
C ARG A 261 24.23 12.33 -13.78
N ILE A 262 24.91 11.21 -13.80
CA ILE A 262 25.85 10.81 -12.75
C ILE A 262 27.11 10.28 -13.42
N LYS A 263 28.24 10.97 -13.23
CA LYS A 263 29.50 10.62 -13.92
C LYS A 263 30.09 9.30 -13.45
N ASP A 264 30.06 9.06 -12.14
CA ASP A 264 30.54 7.85 -11.50
C ASP A 264 29.60 7.52 -10.33
N MET A 265 28.73 6.53 -10.52
CA MET A 265 27.71 6.15 -9.54
C MET A 265 28.34 5.65 -8.23
N ALA A 266 29.38 4.82 -8.30
CA ALA A 266 30.01 4.28 -7.09
C ALA A 266 30.66 5.38 -6.24
N ALA A 267 31.39 6.31 -6.87
CA ALA A 267 31.98 7.45 -6.18
C ALA A 267 30.91 8.40 -5.61
N HIS A 268 29.81 8.64 -6.36
CA HIS A 268 28.68 9.44 -5.92
C HIS A 268 27.98 8.84 -4.69
N VAL A 269 27.61 7.57 -4.74
CA VAL A 269 26.99 6.83 -3.61
C VAL A 269 27.90 6.92 -2.37
N LYS A 270 29.20 6.69 -2.53
CA LYS A 270 30.17 6.80 -1.43
C LYS A 270 30.19 8.19 -0.80
N ARG A 271 30.11 9.28 -1.61
CA ARG A 271 30.05 10.66 -1.08
C ARG A 271 28.77 10.91 -0.29
N VAL A 272 27.62 10.43 -0.77
CA VAL A 272 26.34 10.57 -0.06
C VAL A 272 26.35 9.75 1.25
N GLN A 273 26.86 8.53 1.21
CA GLN A 273 26.99 7.69 2.42
C GLN A 273 27.94 8.29 3.44
N ALA A 274 29.00 8.98 3.00
CA ALA A 274 29.92 9.70 3.88
C ALA A 274 29.26 10.89 4.62
N MET A 275 28.14 11.42 4.11
CA MET A 275 27.31 12.41 4.81
C MET A 275 26.42 11.79 5.90
N GLY A 276 26.38 10.47 6.02
CA GLY A 276 25.52 9.74 6.98
C GLY A 276 24.18 9.27 6.42
N MET A 277 23.92 9.41 5.14
CA MET A 277 22.67 8.98 4.50
C MET A 277 22.77 7.59 3.86
N LYS A 278 21.69 6.83 3.94
CA LYS A 278 21.47 5.63 3.14
C LYS A 278 21.07 6.01 1.72
N TYR A 279 21.52 5.24 0.72
CA TYR A 279 21.26 5.51 -0.69
C TYR A 279 20.41 4.41 -1.31
N MET A 280 19.22 4.76 -1.75
CA MET A 280 18.30 3.87 -2.47
C MET A 280 18.13 4.35 -3.91
N LEU A 281 17.99 3.39 -4.84
CA LEU A 281 17.87 3.68 -6.26
C LEU A 281 16.57 3.11 -6.82
N TRP A 282 15.87 3.90 -7.64
CA TRP A 282 14.63 3.51 -8.27
C TRP A 282 14.84 2.61 -9.49
N TYR A 283 13.94 1.65 -9.67
CA TYR A 283 13.80 0.81 -10.85
C TYR A 283 12.34 0.52 -11.16
N SER A 284 11.96 0.50 -12.44
CA SER A 284 10.73 -0.13 -12.88
C SER A 284 10.98 -1.61 -13.17
N VAL A 285 10.49 -2.49 -12.29
CA VAL A 285 10.83 -3.92 -12.35
C VAL A 285 10.40 -4.60 -13.67
N PRO A 286 9.15 -4.38 -14.19
CA PRO A 286 8.68 -5.09 -15.38
C PRO A 286 9.06 -4.43 -16.71
N PHE A 287 9.49 -3.15 -16.73
CA PHE A 287 9.51 -2.41 -17.97
C PHE A 287 10.80 -2.59 -18.77
N VAL A 288 10.59 -2.87 -20.07
CA VAL A 288 11.63 -2.83 -21.10
C VAL A 288 11.17 -1.90 -22.22
N GLY A 289 11.99 -0.92 -22.55
CA GLY A 289 11.72 0.12 -23.53
C GLY A 289 12.41 -0.12 -24.87
N LYS A 290 11.82 0.38 -25.95
CA LYS A 290 12.25 0.15 -27.34
C LYS A 290 13.68 0.60 -27.64
N TYR A 291 14.25 1.49 -26.85
CA TYR A 291 15.60 2.01 -27.02
C TYR A 291 16.66 1.29 -26.18
N SER A 292 16.27 0.25 -25.43
CA SER A 292 17.20 -0.57 -24.67
C SER A 292 17.71 -1.78 -25.47
N LYS A 293 18.90 -2.28 -25.14
CA LYS A 293 19.45 -3.54 -25.62
C LYS A 293 18.56 -4.72 -25.17
N ALA A 294 18.01 -4.61 -23.96
CA ALA A 294 17.08 -5.57 -23.40
C ALA A 294 15.82 -5.76 -24.27
N TYR A 295 15.36 -4.73 -24.99
CA TYR A 295 14.23 -4.86 -25.90
C TYR A 295 14.53 -5.83 -27.05
N ALA A 296 15.70 -5.74 -27.67
CA ALA A 296 16.09 -6.67 -28.73
C ALA A 296 16.10 -8.13 -28.25
N ARG A 297 16.44 -8.35 -26.96
CA ARG A 297 16.48 -9.68 -26.33
C ARG A 297 15.09 -10.20 -25.94
N PHE A 298 14.19 -9.33 -25.46
CA PHE A 298 12.94 -9.73 -24.81
C PHE A 298 11.66 -9.29 -25.52
N LYS A 299 11.71 -8.64 -26.70
CA LYS A 299 10.52 -8.17 -27.44
C LYS A 299 9.47 -9.26 -27.69
N ASP A 300 9.89 -10.52 -27.83
CA ASP A 300 9.01 -11.68 -28.06
C ASP A 300 8.62 -12.40 -26.74
N LYS A 301 9.03 -11.84 -25.58
CA LYS A 301 8.81 -12.39 -24.24
C LYS A 301 8.15 -11.36 -23.32
N MET A 302 7.16 -10.65 -23.86
CA MET A 302 6.43 -9.61 -23.14
C MET A 302 5.01 -10.06 -22.82
N LEU A 303 4.47 -9.56 -21.71
CA LEU A 303 3.04 -9.65 -21.38
C LEU A 303 2.23 -8.72 -22.28
N TYR A 304 2.77 -7.53 -22.52
CA TYR A 304 2.23 -6.53 -23.45
C TYR A 304 3.34 -5.54 -23.86
N PHE A 305 3.10 -4.85 -25.00
CA PHE A 305 3.93 -3.73 -25.44
C PHE A 305 3.05 -2.59 -25.97
N ARG A 306 3.29 -1.39 -25.47
CA ARG A 306 2.57 -0.17 -25.84
C ARG A 306 3.40 0.63 -26.83
N SER A 307 3.13 0.46 -28.13
CA SER A 307 3.91 1.06 -29.23
C SER A 307 3.88 2.60 -29.23
N ASN A 308 2.76 3.19 -28.81
CA ASN A 308 2.58 4.64 -28.73
C ASN A 308 3.50 5.34 -27.71
N VAL A 309 3.89 4.64 -26.65
CA VAL A 309 4.81 5.16 -25.61
C VAL A 309 6.15 4.42 -25.57
N GLY A 310 6.31 3.37 -26.37
CA GLY A 310 7.57 2.70 -26.63
C GLY A 310 8.12 1.84 -25.51
N PHE A 311 7.28 1.28 -24.61
CA PHE A 311 7.69 0.34 -23.59
C PHE A 311 6.62 -0.72 -23.30
N GLY A 312 7.01 -1.80 -22.68
CA GLY A 312 6.11 -2.88 -22.25
C GLY A 312 6.63 -3.62 -21.04
N ALA A 313 5.83 -4.53 -20.52
CA ALA A 313 6.19 -5.39 -19.40
C ALA A 313 6.68 -6.76 -19.90
N VAL A 314 7.84 -7.17 -19.44
CA VAL A 314 8.39 -8.52 -19.70
C VAL A 314 7.60 -9.59 -18.95
N ASP A 315 7.60 -10.80 -19.52
CA ASP A 315 6.89 -11.96 -18.95
C ASP A 315 7.81 -12.74 -17.98
N PRO A 316 7.59 -12.66 -16.66
CA PRO A 316 8.44 -13.32 -15.66
C PRO A 316 8.28 -14.84 -15.64
N ARG A 317 7.38 -15.41 -16.44
CA ARG A 317 7.23 -16.86 -16.60
C ARG A 317 8.41 -17.47 -17.37
N TYR A 318 9.19 -16.66 -18.09
CA TYR A 318 10.45 -17.09 -18.71
C TYR A 318 11.60 -17.04 -17.71
N PRO A 319 12.38 -18.13 -17.51
CA PRO A 319 13.49 -18.14 -16.56
C PRO A 319 14.58 -17.12 -16.91
N GLU A 320 14.88 -16.89 -18.18
CA GLU A 320 15.88 -15.91 -18.63
C GLU A 320 15.45 -14.46 -18.39
N VAL A 321 14.15 -14.17 -18.32
CA VAL A 321 13.64 -12.85 -17.93
C VAL A 321 13.89 -12.63 -16.43
N ARG A 322 13.57 -13.62 -15.60
CA ARG A 322 13.85 -13.53 -14.16
C ARG A 322 15.34 -13.38 -13.89
N GLU A 323 16.19 -14.18 -14.56
CA GLU A 323 17.64 -14.09 -14.37
C GLU A 323 18.23 -12.73 -14.82
N HIS A 324 17.69 -12.13 -15.86
CA HIS A 324 18.06 -10.76 -16.26
C HIS A 324 17.73 -9.76 -15.14
N ILE A 325 16.55 -9.85 -14.55
CA ILE A 325 16.14 -9.00 -13.42
C ILE A 325 17.08 -9.23 -12.23
N TYR A 326 17.32 -10.47 -11.82
CA TYR A 326 18.21 -10.79 -10.70
C TYR A 326 19.61 -10.22 -10.90
N SER A 327 20.23 -10.53 -12.03
CA SER A 327 21.61 -10.09 -12.34
C SER A 327 21.75 -8.57 -12.39
N THR A 328 20.73 -7.87 -12.86
CA THR A 328 20.70 -6.40 -12.89
C THR A 328 20.81 -5.80 -11.49
N TYR A 329 19.99 -6.27 -10.54
CA TYR A 329 20.00 -5.73 -9.17
C TYR A 329 21.21 -6.18 -8.36
N GLU A 330 21.63 -7.45 -8.52
CA GLU A 330 22.86 -7.93 -7.87
C GLU A 330 24.08 -7.14 -8.32
N LYS A 331 24.19 -6.86 -9.61
CA LYS A 331 25.26 -6.05 -10.17
C LYS A 331 25.28 -4.65 -9.56
N ALA A 332 24.14 -3.95 -9.58
CA ALA A 332 24.02 -2.61 -9.02
C ALA A 332 24.39 -2.58 -7.52
N LEU A 333 23.91 -3.56 -6.75
CA LEU A 333 24.19 -3.65 -5.32
C LEU A 333 25.69 -3.88 -5.03
N ARG A 334 26.37 -4.72 -5.83
CA ARG A 334 27.80 -5.01 -5.67
C ARG A 334 28.69 -3.89 -6.16
N GLU A 335 28.41 -3.33 -7.35
CA GLU A 335 29.27 -2.33 -7.98
C GLU A 335 29.14 -0.95 -7.32
N TRP A 336 27.93 -0.59 -6.87
CA TRP A 336 27.66 0.76 -6.35
C TRP A 336 27.46 0.79 -4.84
N ASN A 337 27.48 -0.36 -4.16
CA ASN A 337 27.26 -0.48 -2.72
C ASN A 337 25.98 0.22 -2.21
N LEU A 338 24.88 0.11 -2.95
CA LEU A 338 23.60 0.72 -2.60
C LEU A 338 23.11 0.20 -1.24
N ASP A 339 22.31 1.01 -0.54
CA ASP A 339 21.62 0.60 0.70
C ASP A 339 20.23 0.02 0.44
N GLY A 340 19.68 0.24 -0.74
CA GLY A 340 18.36 -0.30 -1.08
C GLY A 340 17.86 0.08 -2.46
N PHE A 341 16.62 -0.33 -2.70
CA PHE A 341 15.91 -0.12 -3.97
C PHE A 341 14.48 0.36 -3.72
N LYS A 342 14.01 1.28 -4.56
CA LYS A 342 12.59 1.48 -4.79
C LYS A 342 12.21 0.65 -6.02
N LEU A 343 11.44 -0.42 -5.82
CA LEU A 343 11.02 -1.36 -6.85
C LEU A 343 9.61 -1.01 -7.32
N ASP A 344 9.52 -0.31 -8.44
CA ASP A 344 8.28 0.23 -8.96
C ASP A 344 7.59 -0.66 -9.99
N PHE A 345 6.29 -0.45 -10.17
CA PHE A 345 5.45 -1.07 -11.20
C PHE A 345 5.26 -2.59 -11.12
N ILE A 346 5.44 -3.22 -9.97
CA ILE A 346 5.19 -4.67 -9.82
C ILE A 346 3.73 -5.02 -10.19
N ASP A 347 2.78 -4.11 -9.95
CA ASP A 347 1.39 -4.21 -10.37
C ASP A 347 1.17 -4.16 -11.90
N SER A 348 2.23 -3.90 -12.68
CA SER A 348 2.23 -3.98 -14.14
C SER A 348 2.58 -5.36 -14.70
N PHE A 349 2.94 -6.32 -13.85
CA PHE A 349 2.93 -7.73 -14.23
C PHE A 349 1.50 -8.25 -14.34
N ARG A 350 0.85 -7.87 -15.43
CA ARG A 350 -0.55 -8.20 -15.73
C ARG A 350 -0.77 -8.35 -17.21
N PHE A 351 -1.89 -8.95 -17.61
CA PHE A 351 -2.30 -8.98 -19.01
C PHE A 351 -3.01 -7.68 -19.39
N GLU A 352 -2.69 -7.19 -20.60
CA GLU A 352 -3.50 -6.18 -21.31
C GLU A 352 -4.20 -6.90 -22.46
N GLY A 353 -5.37 -7.46 -22.19
CA GLY A 353 -6.10 -8.33 -23.09
C GLY A 353 -5.92 -9.82 -22.77
N LYS A 354 -5.76 -10.65 -23.81
CA LYS A 354 -5.59 -12.10 -23.66
C LYS A 354 -4.16 -12.44 -23.22
N ASP A 355 -4.01 -13.53 -22.46
CA ASP A 355 -2.70 -14.06 -22.12
C ASP A 355 -1.96 -14.50 -23.40
N PRO A 356 -0.80 -13.90 -23.73
CA PRO A 356 -0.04 -14.25 -24.93
C PRO A 356 0.49 -15.69 -24.91
N ALA A 357 0.66 -16.29 -23.72
CA ALA A 357 1.19 -17.63 -23.56
C ALA A 357 0.23 -18.73 -24.03
N VAL A 358 -1.08 -18.50 -23.93
CA VAL A 358 -2.10 -19.51 -24.31
C VAL A 358 -1.96 -19.92 -25.76
N ALA A 359 -1.85 -18.95 -26.68
CA ALA A 359 -1.66 -19.22 -28.11
C ALA A 359 -0.34 -19.97 -28.43
N GLN A 360 0.66 -19.83 -27.56
CA GLN A 360 1.98 -20.47 -27.68
C GLN A 360 2.10 -21.77 -26.89
N ASN A 361 1.01 -22.27 -26.32
CA ASN A 361 0.99 -23.42 -25.40
C ASN A 361 2.09 -23.32 -24.33
N TYR A 362 2.31 -22.11 -23.79
CA TYR A 362 3.32 -21.79 -22.77
C TYR A 362 4.78 -22.09 -23.16
N ALA A 363 5.09 -22.20 -24.45
CA ALA A 363 6.44 -22.53 -24.93
C ALA A 363 7.52 -21.62 -24.31
N GLY A 364 8.60 -22.24 -23.83
CA GLY A 364 9.74 -21.56 -23.19
C GLY A 364 9.50 -21.03 -21.77
N ARG A 365 8.28 -21.18 -21.24
CA ARG A 365 7.93 -20.79 -19.87
C ARG A 365 7.98 -22.01 -18.95
N ASP A 366 8.74 -21.91 -17.87
CA ASP A 366 8.83 -22.95 -16.84
C ASP A 366 7.70 -22.83 -15.79
N ILE A 367 7.08 -21.64 -15.68
CA ILE A 367 5.93 -21.38 -14.81
C ILE A 367 4.75 -20.92 -15.71
N LYS A 368 3.58 -21.52 -15.57
CA LYS A 368 2.41 -21.17 -16.37
C LYS A 368 1.59 -20.04 -15.77
N SER A 369 1.45 -20.03 -14.45
CA SER A 369 0.71 -18.99 -13.71
C SER A 369 1.52 -17.71 -13.62
N LEU A 370 0.94 -16.59 -14.05
CA LEU A 370 1.61 -15.28 -13.94
C LEU A 370 1.78 -14.84 -12.47
N PRO A 371 0.77 -14.92 -11.60
CA PRO A 371 0.94 -14.56 -10.19
C PRO A 371 2.01 -15.41 -9.48
N GLU A 372 2.08 -16.71 -9.77
CA GLU A 372 3.12 -17.58 -9.22
C GLU A 372 4.51 -17.22 -9.77
N ALA A 373 4.62 -16.85 -11.03
CA ALA A 373 5.90 -16.40 -11.59
C ALA A 373 6.38 -15.10 -10.93
N VAL A 374 5.47 -14.16 -10.64
CA VAL A 374 5.80 -12.95 -9.88
C VAL A 374 6.20 -13.30 -8.45
N ASN A 375 5.50 -14.23 -7.81
CA ASN A 375 5.85 -14.72 -6.47
C ASN A 375 7.26 -15.33 -6.42
N VAL A 376 7.59 -16.21 -7.38
CA VAL A 376 8.92 -16.80 -7.53
C VAL A 376 9.98 -15.75 -7.81
N LEU A 377 9.68 -14.78 -8.72
CA LEU A 377 10.57 -13.66 -9.03
C LEU A 377 10.92 -12.87 -7.76
N MET A 378 9.90 -12.44 -7.03
CA MET A 378 10.12 -11.61 -5.84
C MET A 378 10.84 -12.36 -4.72
N LYS A 379 10.47 -13.61 -4.49
CA LYS A 379 11.11 -14.46 -3.47
C LYS A 379 12.60 -14.66 -3.75
N GLU A 380 12.95 -15.02 -4.97
CA GLU A 380 14.35 -15.26 -5.33
C GLU A 380 15.17 -13.96 -5.39
N LEU A 381 14.59 -12.89 -5.94
CA LEU A 381 15.22 -11.57 -5.96
C LEU A 381 15.60 -11.12 -4.55
N THR A 382 14.62 -11.08 -3.65
CA THR A 382 14.85 -10.58 -2.29
C THR A 382 15.80 -11.46 -1.49
N ARG A 383 15.75 -12.80 -1.69
CA ARG A 383 16.71 -13.73 -1.10
C ARG A 383 18.15 -13.44 -1.56
N ARG A 384 18.35 -13.22 -2.87
CA ARG A 384 19.70 -12.92 -3.44
C ARG A 384 20.21 -11.57 -2.93
N LEU A 385 19.37 -10.54 -2.91
CA LEU A 385 19.76 -9.22 -2.43
C LEU A 385 20.10 -9.25 -0.93
N GLN A 386 19.31 -9.94 -0.12
CA GLN A 386 19.56 -10.07 1.32
C GLN A 386 20.85 -10.86 1.62
N ALA A 387 21.22 -11.84 0.77
CA ALA A 387 22.48 -12.56 0.89
C ALA A 387 23.71 -11.66 0.66
N ILE A 388 23.57 -10.58 -0.13
CA ILE A 388 24.62 -9.59 -0.35
C ILE A 388 24.60 -8.54 0.77
N LYS A 389 23.41 -8.02 1.12
CA LYS A 389 23.22 -6.97 2.12
C LYS A 389 22.05 -7.33 3.05
N PRO A 390 22.32 -7.91 4.23
CA PRO A 390 21.27 -8.42 5.14
C PRO A 390 20.22 -7.38 5.57
N ASN A 391 20.63 -6.12 5.69
CA ASN A 391 19.76 -5.00 6.09
C ASN A 391 19.35 -4.11 4.91
N ILE A 392 19.19 -4.70 3.73
CA ILE A 392 18.77 -3.98 2.53
C ILE A 392 17.38 -3.36 2.70
N LEU A 393 17.21 -2.12 2.23
CA LEU A 393 15.94 -1.41 2.18
C LEU A 393 15.24 -1.69 0.85
N ILE A 394 13.97 -2.08 0.90
CA ILE A 394 13.15 -2.32 -0.30
C ILE A 394 11.82 -1.60 -0.14
N GLU A 395 11.63 -0.56 -0.95
CA GLU A 395 10.38 0.19 -0.99
C GLU A 395 9.46 -0.32 -2.10
N PHE A 396 8.20 -0.57 -1.72
CA PHE A 396 7.06 -0.76 -2.61
C PHE A 396 6.10 0.42 -2.47
N ARG A 397 5.34 0.72 -3.51
CA ARG A 397 4.24 1.67 -3.44
C ARG A 397 2.89 0.99 -3.57
N GLN A 398 1.80 1.68 -3.23
CA GLN A 398 0.48 1.23 -3.63
C GLN A 398 0.44 1.13 -5.18
N ARG A 399 -0.17 0.11 -5.73
CA ARG A 399 -1.21 -0.78 -5.16
C ARG A 399 -0.73 -2.20 -4.81
N TYR A 400 0.55 -2.51 -4.82
CA TYR A 400 1.03 -3.83 -4.39
C TYR A 400 1.42 -3.76 -2.92
N VAL A 401 0.41 -3.97 -2.11
CA VAL A 401 0.42 -3.91 -0.64
C VAL A 401 -0.31 -5.13 -0.09
N GLY A 402 -0.23 -5.39 1.17
CA GLY A 402 -0.96 -6.47 1.80
C GLY A 402 -0.11 -7.61 2.33
N PRO A 403 -0.72 -8.64 2.91
CA PRO A 403 -0.01 -9.67 3.67
C PRO A 403 1.00 -10.47 2.85
N ALA A 404 0.69 -10.80 1.59
CA ALA A 404 1.57 -11.62 0.76
C ALA A 404 2.84 -10.87 0.32
N ILE A 405 2.72 -9.64 -0.18
CA ILE A 405 3.86 -8.87 -0.71
C ILE A 405 4.81 -8.39 0.40
N ARG A 406 4.36 -8.34 1.66
CA ARG A 406 5.19 -8.01 2.83
C ARG A 406 6.38 -8.96 3.02
N GLN A 407 6.36 -10.12 2.41
CA GLN A 407 7.49 -11.05 2.42
C GLN A 407 8.69 -10.54 1.63
N TYR A 408 8.53 -9.51 0.80
CA TYR A 408 9.49 -9.09 -0.22
C TYR A 408 9.92 -7.63 -0.11
N GLY A 409 9.34 -6.85 0.80
CA GLY A 409 9.70 -5.46 1.02
C GLY A 409 9.46 -5.02 2.46
N ASN A 410 10.17 -4.00 2.89
CA ASN A 410 10.14 -3.50 4.26
C ASN A 410 9.71 -2.04 4.40
N MET A 411 9.36 -1.40 3.27
CA MET A 411 8.82 -0.04 3.22
C MET A 411 7.63 -0.01 2.25
N PHE A 412 6.45 0.41 2.73
CA PHE A 412 5.24 0.56 1.92
C PHE A 412 4.85 2.02 1.80
N ARG A 413 5.04 2.59 0.63
CA ARG A 413 4.73 4.00 0.36
C ARG A 413 3.28 4.18 -0.12
N ALA A 414 2.61 5.24 0.35
CA ALA A 414 1.36 5.72 -0.22
C ALA A 414 1.53 6.04 -1.72
N SER A 415 0.50 5.82 -2.52
CA SER A 415 0.51 6.15 -3.95
C SER A 415 0.66 7.65 -4.18
N ASP A 416 1.12 8.04 -5.38
CA ASP A 416 1.35 9.44 -5.74
C ASP A 416 0.12 10.31 -5.54
N CYS A 417 0.28 11.40 -4.78
CA CYS A 417 -0.73 12.42 -4.52
C CYS A 417 -0.07 13.79 -4.24
N PRO A 418 0.66 14.33 -5.23
CA PRO A 418 1.43 15.55 -5.05
C PRO A 418 0.55 16.70 -4.55
N GLY A 419 0.97 17.36 -3.46
CA GLY A 419 0.26 18.47 -2.86
C GLY A 419 -1.07 18.14 -2.16
N ASP A 420 -1.57 16.89 -2.25
CA ASP A 420 -2.84 16.47 -1.65
C ASP A 420 -2.64 15.82 -0.27
N MET A 421 -2.64 16.65 0.77
CA MET A 421 -2.45 16.19 2.15
C MET A 421 -3.57 15.27 2.64
N GLN A 422 -4.81 15.38 2.13
CA GLN A 422 -5.92 14.53 2.54
C GLN A 422 -5.78 13.12 1.97
N SER A 423 -5.49 13.02 0.66
CA SER A 423 -5.23 11.73 0.02
C SER A 423 -4.03 11.03 0.63
N ASN A 424 -2.95 11.76 0.93
CA ASN A 424 -1.76 11.20 1.58
C ASN A 424 -2.11 10.60 2.94
N ARG A 425 -2.81 11.36 3.81
CA ARG A 425 -3.31 10.87 5.11
C ARG A 425 -4.16 9.62 4.96
N GLY A 426 -5.14 9.63 4.07
CA GLY A 426 -6.04 8.50 3.86
C GLY A 426 -5.33 7.23 3.38
N ARG A 427 -4.35 7.38 2.50
CA ARG A 427 -3.53 6.27 2.00
C ARG A 427 -2.62 5.70 3.07
N ILE A 428 -1.97 6.56 3.87
CA ILE A 428 -1.19 6.14 5.04
C ILE A 428 -2.06 5.37 6.02
N ALA A 429 -3.25 5.89 6.35
CA ALA A 429 -4.18 5.23 7.27
C ALA A 429 -4.56 3.84 6.75
N ASN A 430 -4.91 3.71 5.48
CA ASN A 430 -5.24 2.42 4.86
C ASN A 430 -4.07 1.42 4.90
N LEU A 431 -2.85 1.88 4.60
CA LEU A 431 -1.65 1.03 4.66
C LEU A 431 -1.35 0.56 6.09
N ARG A 432 -1.45 1.46 7.08
CA ARG A 432 -1.19 1.14 8.49
C ARG A 432 -2.09 0.04 9.04
N LEU A 433 -3.31 -0.09 8.53
CA LEU A 433 -4.26 -1.12 8.97
C LEU A 433 -3.80 -2.54 8.66
N THR A 434 -3.06 -2.73 7.58
CA THR A 434 -2.75 -4.07 7.05
C THR A 434 -1.26 -4.37 6.92
N SER A 435 -0.39 -3.37 7.12
CA SER A 435 1.06 -3.52 6.96
C SER A 435 1.75 -4.26 8.11
N GLY A 436 1.05 -4.48 9.24
CA GLY A 436 1.66 -5.10 10.42
C GLY A 436 2.87 -4.30 10.91
N THR A 437 4.04 -4.92 10.94
CA THR A 437 5.31 -4.29 11.36
C THR A 437 6.07 -3.60 10.22
N THR A 438 5.66 -3.79 8.96
CA THR A 438 6.31 -3.16 7.80
C THR A 438 6.19 -1.63 7.90
N ALA A 439 7.28 -0.90 7.62
CA ALA A 439 7.27 0.55 7.68
C ALA A 439 6.33 1.13 6.61
N VAL A 440 5.42 1.99 7.03
CA VAL A 440 4.52 2.71 6.13
C VAL A 440 5.09 4.10 5.88
N HIS A 441 5.25 4.45 4.61
CA HIS A 441 5.78 5.73 4.18
C HIS A 441 4.68 6.61 3.57
N ALA A 442 4.75 7.90 3.85
CA ALA A 442 3.98 8.90 3.14
C ALA A 442 4.38 8.93 1.66
N ASP A 443 3.48 9.37 0.80
CA ASP A 443 3.90 9.96 -0.46
C ASP A 443 4.70 11.23 -0.17
N MET A 444 5.69 11.51 -1.02
CA MET A 444 6.65 12.57 -0.74
C MET A 444 5.99 13.96 -0.71
N LEU A 445 6.32 14.71 0.32
CA LEU A 445 5.77 16.04 0.52
C LEU A 445 6.48 17.08 -0.35
N GLU A 446 5.68 17.89 -0.99
CA GLU A 446 6.07 19.12 -1.65
C GLU A 446 5.02 20.22 -1.38
N TRP A 447 5.41 21.46 -1.54
CA TRP A 447 4.53 22.63 -1.45
C TRP A 447 5.15 23.82 -2.17
N ASN A 448 4.32 24.83 -2.48
CA ASN A 448 4.81 26.07 -3.06
C ASN A 448 5.62 26.86 -2.02
N LEU A 449 6.75 27.44 -2.42
CA LEU A 449 7.65 28.18 -1.52
C LEU A 449 6.99 29.44 -0.91
N ASN A 450 5.92 29.96 -1.52
CA ASN A 450 5.12 31.09 -1.01
C ASN A 450 3.99 30.65 -0.07
N GLU A 451 3.89 29.38 0.27
CA GLU A 451 2.85 28.87 1.17
C GLU A 451 3.07 29.39 2.60
N LYS A 452 1.98 29.45 3.37
CA LYS A 452 2.07 29.85 4.79
C LYS A 452 2.69 28.72 5.61
N PRO A 453 3.55 29.03 6.59
CA PRO A 453 4.16 28.00 7.45
C PRO A 453 3.15 27.06 8.12
N GLU A 454 1.96 27.55 8.48
CA GLU A 454 0.87 26.75 9.06
C GLU A 454 0.35 25.69 8.09
N VAL A 455 0.36 25.97 6.79
CA VAL A 455 -0.05 25.00 5.76
C VAL A 455 1.04 23.95 5.58
N VAL A 456 2.31 24.36 5.56
CA VAL A 456 3.46 23.44 5.53
C VAL A 456 3.42 22.47 6.72
N ALA A 457 3.15 23.00 7.93
CA ALA A 457 2.98 22.14 9.11
C ALA A 457 1.82 21.14 8.94
N ARG A 458 0.69 21.55 8.33
CA ARG A 458 -0.45 20.65 8.08
C ARG A 458 -0.13 19.56 7.06
N HIS A 459 0.70 19.82 6.05
CA HIS A 459 1.21 18.76 5.16
C HIS A 459 1.96 17.69 5.97
N ILE A 460 2.87 18.13 6.85
CA ILE A 460 3.66 17.20 7.68
C ILE A 460 2.77 16.46 8.67
N LEU A 461 1.88 17.17 9.39
CA LEU A 461 0.92 16.56 10.32
C LEU A 461 0.03 15.51 9.65
N SER A 462 -0.36 15.73 8.39
CA SER A 462 -1.16 14.78 7.62
C SER A 462 -0.40 13.50 7.26
N ALA A 463 0.93 13.53 7.24
CA ALA A 463 1.79 12.42 6.85
C ALA A 463 2.43 11.68 8.03
N MET A 464 2.44 12.23 9.24
CA MET A 464 3.31 11.77 10.33
C MET A 464 2.89 10.46 11.03
N TYR A 465 1.72 9.91 10.70
CA TYR A 465 1.39 8.52 11.07
C TYR A 465 2.01 7.49 10.13
N GLY A 466 2.77 7.93 9.16
CA GLY A 466 3.76 7.21 8.36
C GLY A 466 5.12 7.87 8.47
N VAL A 467 6.15 7.22 7.94
CA VAL A 467 7.46 7.83 7.77
C VAL A 467 7.36 8.90 6.70
N VAL A 468 7.71 10.13 7.04
CA VAL A 468 7.54 11.26 6.12
C VAL A 468 8.68 11.25 5.08
N GLN A 469 8.30 11.29 3.81
CA GLN A 469 9.20 11.54 2.69
C GLN A 469 9.07 12.99 2.24
N TYR A 470 10.16 13.62 1.85
CA TYR A 470 10.21 15.00 1.37
C TYR A 470 10.77 15.05 -0.05
N SER A 471 10.20 15.89 -0.90
CA SER A 471 10.68 16.13 -2.26
C SER A 471 10.59 17.61 -2.64
N ALA A 472 10.86 18.50 -1.70
CA ALA A 472 10.97 19.93 -1.94
C ALA A 472 12.43 20.32 -2.18
N MET A 473 12.69 21.43 -2.89
CA MET A 473 14.05 21.96 -3.09
C MET A 473 14.58 22.55 -1.78
N LEU A 474 15.25 21.74 -0.95
CA LEU A 474 15.66 22.13 0.41
C LEU A 474 16.56 23.36 0.42
N ARG A 475 17.38 23.55 -0.61
CA ARG A 475 18.28 24.72 -0.77
C ARG A 475 17.53 26.04 -0.97
N GLU A 476 16.26 25.98 -1.41
CA GLU A 476 15.45 27.15 -1.77
C GLU A 476 14.29 27.40 -0.78
N ILE A 477 14.08 26.46 0.15
CA ILE A 477 12.99 26.57 1.13
C ILE A 477 13.19 27.79 2.05
N PRO A 478 12.17 28.63 2.26
CA PRO A 478 12.21 29.74 3.21
C PRO A 478 12.59 29.27 4.64
N GLU A 479 13.30 30.12 5.39
CA GLU A 479 13.72 29.78 6.76
C GLU A 479 12.56 29.42 7.69
N SER A 480 11.40 30.06 7.51
CA SER A 480 10.17 29.75 8.27
C SER A 480 9.70 28.32 8.04
N HIS A 481 9.78 27.81 6.79
CA HIS A 481 9.43 26.44 6.47
C HIS A 481 10.47 25.45 7.00
N LEU A 482 11.77 25.78 6.91
CA LEU A 482 12.84 24.94 7.47
C LEU A 482 12.68 24.79 9.00
N LYS A 483 12.28 25.84 9.70
CA LYS A 483 11.99 25.75 11.16
C LYS A 483 10.82 24.81 11.45
N VAL A 484 9.75 24.88 10.66
CA VAL A 484 8.60 23.95 10.75
C VAL A 484 9.06 22.50 10.51
N MET A 485 9.79 22.26 9.41
CA MET A 485 10.31 20.93 9.09
C MET A 485 11.17 20.38 10.21
N LYS A 486 12.13 21.17 10.70
CA LYS A 486 13.06 20.76 11.76
C LYS A 486 12.31 20.35 13.03
N HIS A 487 11.31 21.14 13.45
CA HIS A 487 10.51 20.82 14.62
C HIS A 487 9.73 19.51 14.44
N TRP A 488 8.97 19.38 13.35
CA TRP A 488 8.09 18.21 13.17
C TRP A 488 8.86 16.93 12.81
N ILE A 489 10.04 17.02 12.18
CA ILE A 489 10.94 15.87 12.01
C ILE A 489 11.43 15.40 13.39
N ALA A 490 11.91 16.31 14.24
CA ALA A 490 12.33 15.96 15.59
C ALA A 490 11.18 15.35 16.41
N PHE A 491 9.99 15.98 16.40
CA PHE A 491 8.80 15.49 17.07
C PHE A 491 8.45 14.05 16.61
N SER A 492 8.43 13.81 15.30
CA SER A 492 8.10 12.49 14.75
C SER A 492 9.08 11.40 15.20
N GLN A 493 10.36 11.74 15.35
CA GLN A 493 11.39 10.80 15.82
C GLN A 493 11.29 10.56 17.34
N GLU A 494 11.03 11.60 18.13
CA GLU A 494 10.85 11.50 19.59
C GLU A 494 9.63 10.63 19.92
N HIS A 495 8.51 10.85 19.22
CA HIS A 495 7.23 10.17 19.44
C HIS A 495 6.99 8.97 18.52
N ARG A 496 8.03 8.44 17.90
CA ARG A 496 7.96 7.36 16.92
C ARG A 496 7.23 6.11 17.42
N LYS A 497 7.37 5.79 18.71
CA LYS A 497 6.69 4.62 19.28
C LYS A 497 5.17 4.73 19.16
N ALA A 498 4.59 5.86 19.51
CA ALA A 498 3.15 6.07 19.38
C ALA A 498 2.72 6.24 17.93
N LEU A 499 3.46 7.03 17.15
CA LEU A 499 3.11 7.36 15.77
C LEU A 499 3.23 6.18 14.81
N LEU A 500 4.32 5.40 14.87
CA LEU A 500 4.65 4.40 13.86
C LEU A 500 4.52 2.94 14.33
N HIS A 501 4.71 2.66 15.62
CA HIS A 501 4.75 1.30 16.15
C HIS A 501 3.59 0.97 17.09
N GLY A 502 2.93 1.97 17.64
CA GLY A 502 1.88 1.82 18.62
C GLY A 502 0.53 1.40 18.03
N ALA A 503 -0.46 1.25 18.91
CA ALA A 503 -1.84 1.03 18.51
C ALA A 503 -2.32 2.22 17.67
N PHE A 504 -2.89 1.94 16.50
CA PHE A 504 -3.32 2.96 15.54
C PHE A 504 -4.84 2.90 15.37
N ARG A 505 -5.51 4.03 15.56
CA ARG A 505 -6.98 4.16 15.47
C ARG A 505 -7.35 5.28 14.48
N PRO A 506 -7.74 4.95 13.26
CA PRO A 506 -8.29 5.90 12.30
C PRO A 506 -9.82 5.92 12.41
N TYR A 507 -10.38 7.12 12.51
CA TYR A 507 -11.83 7.33 12.63
C TYR A 507 -12.41 7.90 11.35
N HIS A 508 -13.63 7.50 10.98
CA HIS A 508 -14.42 8.03 9.88
C HIS A 508 -13.71 7.99 8.52
N PRO A 509 -13.47 6.80 7.94
CA PRO A 509 -12.83 6.66 6.63
C PRO A 509 -13.63 7.36 5.52
N GLU A 510 -14.95 7.47 5.64
CA GLU A 510 -15.85 8.19 4.73
C GLU A 510 -15.57 9.71 4.67
N ALA A 511 -14.97 10.26 5.72
CA ALA A 511 -14.61 11.68 5.86
C ALA A 511 -13.08 11.91 5.79
N TYR A 512 -12.33 11.06 5.09
CA TYR A 512 -10.87 11.14 4.97
C TYR A 512 -10.13 11.09 6.31
N PHE A 513 -10.64 10.33 7.27
CA PHE A 513 -10.02 10.18 8.59
C PHE A 513 -9.80 11.53 9.29
N PRO A 514 -10.87 12.23 9.69
CA PRO A 514 -10.76 13.55 10.34
C PRO A 514 -10.04 13.50 11.70
N VAL A 515 -9.88 12.31 12.28
CA VAL A 515 -9.13 12.07 13.51
C VAL A 515 -8.27 10.82 13.33
N LEU A 516 -6.98 10.93 13.64
CA LEU A 516 -6.07 9.81 13.77
C LEU A 516 -5.50 9.76 15.19
N GLU A 517 -5.37 8.56 15.72
CA GLU A 517 -4.81 8.34 17.05
C GLU A 517 -3.71 7.27 16.98
N GLY A 518 -2.58 7.56 17.64
CA GLY A 518 -1.47 6.64 17.87
C GLY A 518 -1.18 6.53 19.36
N GLU A 519 -0.97 5.32 19.84
CA GLU A 519 -0.83 5.07 21.28
C GLU A 519 0.31 4.12 21.56
N SER A 520 1.16 4.48 22.53
CA SER A 520 2.17 3.62 23.14
C SER A 520 1.88 3.40 24.63
N ASP A 521 2.77 2.69 25.29
CA ASP A 521 2.72 2.48 26.75
C ASP A 521 2.84 3.78 27.57
N LYS A 522 3.43 4.85 27.01
CA LYS A 522 3.74 6.10 27.71
C LYS A 522 2.88 7.28 27.28
N GLU A 523 2.41 7.28 26.06
CA GLU A 523 1.79 8.45 25.44
C GLU A 523 0.69 8.08 24.47
N ARG A 524 -0.24 9.01 24.29
CA ARG A 524 -1.29 9.00 23.27
C ARG A 524 -1.19 10.27 22.45
N ILE A 525 -1.21 10.15 21.12
CA ILE A 525 -1.17 11.27 20.19
C ILE A 525 -2.46 11.26 19.39
N ILE A 526 -3.23 12.33 19.48
CA ILE A 526 -4.49 12.52 18.80
C ILE A 526 -4.34 13.71 17.86
N THR A 527 -4.45 13.49 16.56
CA THR A 527 -4.40 14.56 15.56
C THR A 527 -5.78 14.79 14.96
N VAL A 528 -6.24 16.03 15.02
CA VAL A 528 -7.55 16.46 14.51
C VAL A 528 -7.34 17.27 13.24
N TYR A 529 -7.96 16.82 12.13
CA TYR A 529 -7.80 17.40 10.79
C TYR A 529 -9.02 18.21 10.32
N GLN A 530 -10.17 18.04 10.97
CA GLN A 530 -11.41 18.72 10.61
C GLN A 530 -11.92 19.55 11.78
N ALA A 531 -12.17 20.82 11.56
CA ALA A 531 -12.73 21.72 12.56
C ALA A 531 -14.12 21.24 13.02
N GLY A 532 -14.43 21.45 14.29
CA GLY A 532 -15.72 21.08 14.89
C GLY A 532 -15.82 19.61 15.33
N MET A 533 -14.84 18.77 15.05
CA MET A 533 -14.78 17.43 15.62
C MET A 533 -14.49 17.50 17.13
N ALA A 534 -15.30 16.80 17.91
CA ALA A 534 -15.04 16.58 19.33
C ALA A 534 -14.23 15.29 19.51
N VAL A 535 -13.14 15.36 20.27
CA VAL A 535 -12.29 14.21 20.56
C VAL A 535 -12.25 13.93 22.06
N ASN A 536 -12.17 12.64 22.43
CA ASN A 536 -11.98 12.23 23.79
C ASN A 536 -10.49 12.01 24.04
N ALA A 537 -9.91 12.71 25.03
CA ALA A 537 -8.51 12.57 25.37
C ALA A 537 -8.17 11.20 26.03
N GLY A 538 -9.18 10.42 26.38
CA GLY A 538 -9.04 9.10 27.00
C GLY A 538 -8.74 9.15 28.50
N ALA A 539 -8.29 8.02 29.04
CA ALA A 539 -7.97 7.88 30.45
C ALA A 539 -6.69 8.68 30.83
N ALA A 540 -6.65 9.13 32.07
CA ALA A 540 -5.53 9.89 32.64
C ALA A 540 -4.37 8.97 33.13
N ASP A 541 -3.98 8.00 32.30
CA ASP A 541 -2.99 6.97 32.62
C ASP A 541 -1.62 7.19 31.92
N ARG A 542 -1.54 8.18 31.03
CA ARG A 542 -0.36 8.52 30.22
C ARG A 542 -0.37 9.97 29.78
N GLU A 543 0.73 10.43 29.17
CA GLU A 543 0.77 11.74 28.54
C GLU A 543 -0.11 11.76 27.28
N VAL A 544 -0.83 12.86 27.05
CA VAL A 544 -1.68 13.02 25.86
C VAL A 544 -1.24 14.25 25.08
N TYR A 545 -1.00 14.06 23.79
CA TYR A 545 -0.69 15.12 22.84
C TYR A 545 -1.88 15.33 21.92
N LEU A 546 -2.44 16.54 21.91
CA LEU A 546 -3.54 16.92 21.01
C LEU A 546 -2.98 17.86 19.94
N LEU A 547 -2.89 17.38 18.72
CA LEU A 547 -2.32 18.10 17.57
C LEU A 547 -3.44 18.72 16.74
N ASN A 548 -3.29 20.00 16.40
CA ASN A 548 -4.29 20.77 15.66
C ASN A 548 -3.89 20.91 14.18
N ALA A 549 -4.39 20.04 13.33
CA ALA A 549 -4.22 20.12 11.88
C ALA A 549 -5.44 20.71 11.16
N THR A 550 -6.37 21.39 11.88
CA THR A 550 -7.64 21.86 11.31
C THR A 550 -7.53 23.22 10.59
N GLY A 551 -6.55 24.03 10.93
CA GLY A 551 -6.47 25.43 10.50
C GLY A 551 -7.37 26.40 11.32
N ALA A 552 -8.15 25.90 12.27
CA ALA A 552 -8.95 26.71 13.20
C ALA A 552 -8.22 26.88 14.55
N GLU A 553 -8.52 27.94 15.29
CA GLU A 553 -8.04 28.11 16.65
C GLU A 553 -8.76 27.16 17.61
N GLY A 554 -7.99 26.29 18.28
CA GLY A 554 -8.48 25.40 19.33
C GLY A 554 -9.26 24.19 18.82
N LEU A 555 -9.39 23.21 19.73
CA LEU A 555 -10.09 21.95 19.52
C LEU A 555 -11.20 21.77 20.57
N VAL A 556 -12.24 21.02 20.24
CA VAL A 556 -13.26 20.57 21.20
C VAL A 556 -12.79 19.23 21.78
N VAL A 557 -12.60 19.18 23.10
CA VAL A 557 -12.03 18.01 23.75
C VAL A 557 -12.84 17.62 24.99
N GLU A 558 -13.12 16.36 25.13
CA GLU A 558 -13.63 15.77 26.36
C GLU A 558 -12.46 15.26 27.20
N LEU A 559 -12.31 15.81 28.41
CA LEU A 559 -11.34 15.37 29.39
C LEU A 559 -12.04 14.53 30.46
N GLN A 560 -11.62 13.29 30.62
CA GLN A 560 -12.16 12.41 31.67
C GLN A 560 -11.69 12.85 33.06
N ASP A 561 -10.48 13.41 33.15
CA ASP A 561 -9.89 13.94 34.36
C ASP A 561 -9.18 15.27 34.09
N LYS A 562 -8.99 16.05 35.17
CA LYS A 562 -8.25 17.31 35.10
C LYS A 562 -6.74 17.02 35.04
N PRO A 563 -6.01 17.47 34.01
CA PRO A 563 -4.56 17.33 33.95
C PRO A 563 -3.86 18.15 35.06
N ARG A 564 -2.77 17.62 35.59
CA ARG A 564 -1.92 18.31 36.58
C ARG A 564 -1.16 19.46 35.94
N LYS A 565 -0.69 19.26 34.70
CA LYS A 565 0.06 20.25 33.94
C LYS A 565 -0.44 20.26 32.49
N VAL A 566 -0.49 21.44 31.91
CA VAL A 566 -0.86 21.68 30.51
C VAL A 566 0.19 22.57 29.88
N GLU A 567 0.75 22.14 28.75
CA GLU A 567 1.77 22.87 28.01
C GLU A 567 1.30 23.05 26.57
N TYR A 568 1.37 24.29 26.07
CA TYR A 568 0.94 24.66 24.72
C TYR A 568 2.14 25.02 23.88
N PHE A 569 2.16 24.55 22.63
CA PHE A 569 3.26 24.75 21.70
C PHE A 569 2.74 25.19 20.33
N ASP A 570 3.42 26.17 19.74
CA ASP A 570 3.17 26.56 18.36
C ASP A 570 3.74 25.56 17.34
N MET A 571 3.60 25.83 16.04
CA MET A 571 4.09 24.97 14.97
C MET A 571 5.64 24.89 14.87
N TYR A 572 6.35 25.73 15.60
CA TYR A 572 7.81 25.74 15.70
C TYR A 572 8.32 25.05 16.97
N GLY A 573 7.41 24.59 17.84
CA GLY A 573 7.73 24.00 19.13
C GLY A 573 8.02 25.01 20.23
N ASN A 574 7.75 26.30 20.04
CA ASN A 574 7.87 27.31 21.08
C ASN A 574 6.68 27.21 22.06
N SER A 575 6.97 27.31 23.36
CA SER A 575 5.93 27.37 24.37
C SER A 575 5.13 28.66 24.26
N VAL A 576 3.81 28.55 24.31
CA VAL A 576 2.88 29.66 24.22
C VAL A 576 1.84 29.60 25.33
N ALA A 577 1.14 30.72 25.58
CA ALA A 577 0.07 30.77 26.57
C ALA A 577 -1.17 30.00 26.07
N GLY A 578 -1.92 29.40 27.01
CA GLY A 578 -3.18 28.70 26.73
C GLY A 578 -4.17 28.83 27.89
N ASN A 579 -5.34 28.21 27.73
CA ASN A 579 -6.40 28.26 28.73
C ASN A 579 -6.20 27.20 29.84
N LYS A 580 -6.75 27.46 31.02
CA LYS A 580 -6.84 26.44 32.09
C LYS A 580 -7.89 25.41 31.70
N LEU A 581 -7.60 24.14 31.98
CA LEU A 581 -8.48 23.04 31.68
C LEU A 581 -9.14 22.45 32.92
N ALA A 582 -10.35 21.95 32.76
CA ALA A 582 -11.13 21.24 33.75
C ALA A 582 -11.59 19.88 33.20
N LYS A 583 -12.19 19.03 34.02
CA LYS A 583 -12.88 17.83 33.59
C LYS A 583 -14.12 18.18 32.75
N GLY A 584 -14.46 17.38 31.75
CA GLY A 584 -15.64 17.50 30.89
C GLY A 584 -15.32 18.01 29.50
N VAL A 585 -16.36 18.30 28.72
CA VAL A 585 -16.26 18.80 27.36
C VAL A 585 -15.96 20.29 27.34
N GLN A 586 -14.91 20.69 26.65
CA GLN A 586 -14.49 22.08 26.60
C GLN A 586 -13.69 22.40 25.32
N ARG A 587 -13.55 23.69 25.02
CA ARG A 587 -12.62 24.16 24.00
C ARG A 587 -11.22 24.32 24.61
N VAL A 588 -10.26 23.64 24.03
CA VAL A 588 -8.83 23.74 24.35
C VAL A 588 -8.18 24.66 23.33
N ALA A 589 -7.46 25.69 23.77
CA ALA A 589 -6.85 26.71 22.90
C ALA A 589 -5.57 26.17 22.23
N VAL A 590 -5.66 25.03 21.54
CA VAL A 590 -4.53 24.44 20.81
C VAL A 590 -4.16 25.37 19.65
N PRO A 591 -2.92 25.86 19.57
CA PRO A 591 -2.49 26.74 18.47
C PRO A 591 -2.72 26.12 17.11
N VAL A 592 -2.99 26.96 16.10
CA VAL A 592 -3.11 26.51 14.69
C VAL A 592 -1.81 25.82 14.29
N SER A 593 -1.93 24.60 13.76
CA SER A 593 -0.80 23.75 13.36
C SER A 593 0.24 23.49 14.46
N GLY A 594 -0.16 23.69 15.74
CA GLY A 594 0.61 23.38 16.94
C GLY A 594 -0.03 22.25 17.73
N TYR A 595 0.32 22.15 19.01
CA TYR A 595 -0.19 21.10 19.88
C TYR A 595 -0.25 21.52 21.35
N VAL A 596 -0.99 20.72 22.11
CA VAL A 596 -0.99 20.80 23.59
C VAL A 596 -0.57 19.44 24.16
N LYS A 597 0.25 19.48 25.20
CA LYS A 597 0.63 18.33 26.01
C LYS A 597 -0.14 18.36 27.32
N LEU A 598 -0.85 17.28 27.62
CA LEU A 598 -1.56 17.05 28.87
C LEU A 598 -0.77 16.04 29.70
N ILE A 599 -0.49 16.37 30.98
CA ILE A 599 0.23 15.53 31.92
C ILE A 599 -0.69 15.26 33.10
N TYR A 600 -0.94 14.00 33.40
CA TYR A 600 -1.82 13.55 34.50
C TYR A 600 -1.08 13.07 35.74
#